data_a40d7782cff2ef45f829689e3deb25a6
#
_entry.id   a40d7782cff2ef45f829689e3deb25a6
#
_cell.length_a   1.000
_cell.length_b   1.000
_cell.length_c   1.000
_cell.angle_alpha   90.00
_cell.angle_beta   90.00
_cell.angle_gamma   90.00
#
_symmetry.space_group_name_H-M   'P 1'
#
loop_
_entity.id
_entity.type
_entity.pdbx_description
1 polymer ?
#
loop_
_entity_poly.entity_id
_entity_poly.type
_entity_poly.pdbx_seq_one_letter_code
_entity_poly.pdbx_strand_id
1 'polypeptide(L)'
;MNIFIVGPMGSGKTTVGKIVASELFLDFYDTDGTIEEKTGVTIDWIFDIEGEGGFRKRETLVLKDLVALNSIVLATGGGIVIEDENRELLASRGTVFYLHTPLNTQIERTAKDKDRPLLKNKNASEVLINLQNARQFLYEEVSDYIIDTENKSGSEVAKEIVKLVKNYG
;
A
#
# COMPACT_ATOMS: atom_id res chain seq x y z
N MET A 1 -8.04 5.02 -16.42
CA MET A 1 -8.17 5.44 -15.00
C MET A 1 -7.33 4.53 -14.15
N ASN A 2 -6.45 5.08 -13.33
CA ASN A 2 -5.66 4.32 -12.38
C ASN A 2 -5.96 4.80 -10.96
N ILE A 3 -6.13 3.85 -10.05
CA ILE A 3 -6.38 4.10 -8.62
C ILE A 3 -5.26 3.45 -7.83
N PHE A 4 -4.59 4.25 -7.01
CA PHE A 4 -3.50 3.78 -6.17
C PHE A 4 -3.88 3.89 -4.70
N ILE A 5 -3.61 2.85 -3.93
CA ILE A 5 -3.95 2.80 -2.50
C ILE A 5 -2.66 2.71 -1.70
N VAL A 6 -2.40 3.71 -0.88
CA VAL A 6 -1.26 3.81 0.01
C VAL A 6 -1.70 3.77 1.47
N GLY A 7 -0.81 3.45 2.36
CA GLY A 7 -1.07 3.42 3.78
C GLY A 7 -0.19 2.41 4.52
N PRO A 8 -0.27 2.41 5.85
CA PRO A 8 0.55 1.53 6.68
C PRO A 8 0.15 0.06 6.56
N MET A 9 1.00 -0.82 7.09
CA MET A 9 0.64 -2.24 7.27
C MET A 9 -0.63 -2.33 8.13
N GLY A 10 -1.49 -3.29 7.79
CA GLY A 10 -2.75 -3.51 8.52
C GLY A 10 -3.84 -2.50 8.22
N SER A 11 -3.68 -1.64 7.22
CA SER A 11 -4.72 -0.71 6.79
C SER A 11 -5.77 -1.32 5.86
N GLY A 12 -5.53 -2.53 5.35
CA GLY A 12 -6.48 -3.25 4.49
C GLY A 12 -6.38 -2.93 3.00
N LYS A 13 -5.27 -2.39 2.54
CA LYS A 13 -5.06 -1.98 1.13
C LYS A 13 -5.39 -3.07 0.12
N THR A 14 -4.90 -4.27 0.33
CA THR A 14 -5.12 -5.40 -0.59
C THR A 14 -6.60 -5.80 -0.64
N THR A 15 -7.23 -5.95 0.50
CA THR A 15 -8.65 -6.31 0.60
C THR A 15 -9.55 -5.24 -0.03
N VAL A 16 -9.32 -3.98 0.34
CA VAL A 16 -10.06 -2.83 -0.20
C VAL A 16 -9.83 -2.70 -1.70
N GLY A 17 -8.58 -2.81 -2.13
CA GLY A 17 -8.21 -2.70 -3.55
C GLY A 17 -8.89 -3.73 -4.43
N LYS A 18 -8.99 -4.97 -3.99
CA LYS A 18 -9.69 -6.04 -4.72
C LYS A 18 -11.18 -5.73 -4.88
N ILE A 19 -11.82 -5.23 -3.82
CA ILE A 19 -13.24 -4.86 -3.87
C ILE A 19 -13.45 -3.69 -4.83
N VAL A 20 -12.64 -2.64 -4.72
CA VAL A 20 -12.72 -1.47 -5.61
C VAL A 20 -12.53 -1.88 -7.08
N ALA A 21 -11.53 -2.73 -7.36
CA ALA A 21 -11.28 -3.21 -8.71
C ALA A 21 -12.47 -3.99 -9.27
N SER A 22 -13.07 -4.87 -8.47
CA SER A 22 -14.26 -5.62 -8.86
C SER A 22 -15.45 -4.69 -9.17
N GLU A 23 -15.71 -3.72 -8.30
CA GLU A 23 -16.84 -2.79 -8.44
C GLU A 23 -16.71 -1.85 -9.64
N LEU A 24 -15.49 -1.52 -10.03
CA LEU A 24 -15.22 -0.61 -11.14
C LEU A 24 -14.80 -1.32 -12.42
N PHE A 25 -14.75 -2.64 -12.42
CA PHE A 25 -14.29 -3.46 -13.56
C PHE A 25 -12.87 -3.10 -14.01
N LEU A 26 -11.97 -2.92 -13.03
CA LEU A 26 -10.55 -2.63 -13.25
C LEU A 26 -9.70 -3.85 -12.87
N ASP A 27 -8.51 -3.95 -13.45
CA ASP A 27 -7.55 -4.98 -13.06
C ASP A 27 -6.92 -4.62 -11.71
N PHE A 28 -6.70 -5.64 -10.87
CA PHE A 28 -6.08 -5.48 -9.56
C PHE A 28 -4.62 -5.94 -9.57
N TYR A 29 -3.75 -5.12 -9.00
CA TYR A 29 -2.34 -5.44 -8.75
C TYR A 29 -1.94 -5.08 -7.33
N ASP A 30 -0.94 -5.81 -6.81
CA ASP A 30 -0.31 -5.58 -5.52
C ASP A 30 1.20 -5.52 -5.74
N THR A 31 1.88 -4.47 -5.28
CA THR A 31 3.32 -4.31 -5.54
C THR A 31 4.14 -5.45 -4.97
N ASP A 32 3.86 -5.87 -3.74
CA ASP A 32 4.60 -6.96 -3.09
C ASP A 32 4.37 -8.29 -3.82
N GLY A 33 3.13 -8.58 -4.17
CA GLY A 33 2.77 -9.77 -4.94
C GLY A 33 3.44 -9.81 -6.31
N THR A 34 3.51 -8.67 -6.98
CA THR A 34 4.18 -8.55 -8.29
C THR A 34 5.69 -8.75 -8.17
N ILE A 35 6.31 -8.22 -7.11
CA ILE A 35 7.74 -8.45 -6.84
C ILE A 35 8.03 -9.94 -6.65
N GLU A 36 7.22 -10.63 -5.84
CA GLU A 36 7.38 -12.06 -5.60
C GLU A 36 7.18 -12.89 -6.88
N GLU A 37 6.19 -12.52 -7.69
CA GLU A 37 5.94 -13.17 -8.98
C GLU A 37 7.10 -13.00 -9.95
N LYS A 38 7.63 -11.79 -10.08
CA LYS A 38 8.74 -11.48 -10.99
C LYS A 38 10.07 -12.09 -10.56
N THR A 39 10.34 -12.15 -9.26
CA THR A 39 11.61 -12.66 -8.73
C THR A 39 11.60 -14.16 -8.47
N GLY A 40 10.42 -14.76 -8.29
CA GLY A 40 10.28 -16.16 -7.91
C GLY A 40 10.65 -16.46 -6.46
N VAL A 41 10.85 -15.44 -5.63
CA VAL A 41 11.21 -15.56 -4.22
C VAL A 41 10.31 -14.69 -3.35
N THR A 42 10.30 -14.93 -2.04
CA THR A 42 9.50 -14.14 -1.10
C THR A 42 10.14 -12.79 -0.79
N ILE A 43 9.34 -11.81 -0.39
CA ILE A 43 9.83 -10.51 0.10
C ILE A 43 10.83 -10.73 1.24
N ASP A 44 10.53 -11.65 2.15
CA ASP A 44 11.36 -12.01 3.28
C ASP A 44 12.77 -12.45 2.84
N TRP A 45 12.84 -13.30 1.82
CA TRP A 45 14.10 -13.73 1.22
C TRP A 45 14.90 -12.55 0.64
N ILE A 46 14.22 -11.64 -0.05
CA ILE A 46 14.87 -10.44 -0.63
C ILE A 46 15.49 -9.57 0.47
N PHE A 47 14.76 -9.33 1.57
CA PHE A 47 15.29 -8.59 2.72
C PHE A 47 16.51 -9.28 3.34
N ASP A 48 16.47 -10.60 3.49
CA ASP A 48 17.56 -11.36 4.08
C ASP A 48 18.84 -11.34 3.22
N ILE A 49 18.72 -11.44 1.91
CA ILE A 49 19.83 -11.55 0.98
C ILE A 49 20.30 -10.18 0.46
N GLU A 50 19.39 -9.31 0.09
CA GLU A 50 19.70 -8.02 -0.53
C GLU A 50 19.56 -6.83 0.42
N GLY A 51 18.95 -7.04 1.58
CA GLY A 51 18.64 -5.97 2.53
C GLY A 51 17.50 -5.07 2.08
N GLU A 52 17.14 -4.10 2.92
CA GLU A 52 16.07 -3.14 2.62
C GLU A 52 16.37 -2.32 1.36
N GLY A 53 17.61 -1.88 1.17
CA GLY A 53 18.01 -1.12 -0.02
C GLY A 53 17.79 -1.87 -1.32
N GLY A 54 18.11 -3.16 -1.36
CA GLY A 54 17.86 -4.02 -2.50
C GLY A 54 16.37 -4.18 -2.79
N PHE A 55 15.57 -4.39 -1.75
CA PHE A 55 14.12 -4.47 -1.86
C PHE A 55 13.53 -3.15 -2.42
N ARG A 56 13.93 -2.00 -1.90
CA ARG A 56 13.42 -0.69 -2.37
C ARG A 56 13.71 -0.44 -3.84
N LYS A 57 14.86 -0.87 -4.34
CA LYS A 57 15.17 -0.79 -5.78
C LYS A 57 14.22 -1.63 -6.62
N ARG A 58 13.92 -2.86 -6.19
CA ARG A 58 12.97 -3.74 -6.86
C ARG A 58 11.56 -3.19 -6.82
N GLU A 59 11.16 -2.64 -5.69
CA GLU A 59 9.86 -2.00 -5.49
C GLU A 59 9.66 -0.83 -6.47
N THR A 60 10.64 0.04 -6.62
CA THR A 60 10.59 1.16 -7.58
C THR A 60 10.51 0.67 -9.03
N LEU A 61 11.27 -0.35 -9.41
CA LEU A 61 11.21 -0.92 -10.76
C LEU A 61 9.83 -1.51 -11.08
N VAL A 62 9.28 -2.28 -10.14
CA VAL A 62 7.93 -2.84 -10.29
C VAL A 62 6.88 -1.74 -10.35
N LEU A 63 7.00 -0.70 -9.52
CA LEU A 63 6.09 0.43 -9.57
C LEU A 63 6.08 1.11 -10.93
N LYS A 64 7.26 1.34 -11.54
CA LYS A 64 7.36 1.93 -12.89
C LYS A 64 6.57 1.13 -13.93
N ASP A 65 6.70 -0.18 -13.88
CA ASP A 65 5.97 -1.06 -14.81
C ASP A 65 4.45 -0.99 -14.57
N LEU A 66 4.03 -1.03 -13.31
CA LEU A 66 2.61 -1.05 -12.97
C LEU A 66 1.90 0.29 -13.24
N VAL A 67 2.52 1.43 -12.96
CA VAL A 67 1.90 2.73 -13.23
C VAL A 67 1.82 3.07 -14.72
N ALA A 68 2.56 2.35 -15.55
CA ALA A 68 2.46 2.47 -17.01
C ALA A 68 1.22 1.77 -17.58
N LEU A 69 0.59 0.89 -16.81
CA LEU A 69 -0.66 0.24 -17.18
C LEU A 69 -1.82 1.22 -17.10
N ASN A 70 -2.94 0.84 -17.72
CA ASN A 70 -4.17 1.61 -17.69
C ASN A 70 -5.31 0.78 -17.08
N SER A 71 -6.25 1.46 -16.47
CA SER A 71 -7.46 0.82 -15.90
C SER A 71 -7.13 -0.18 -14.80
N ILE A 72 -6.32 0.24 -13.83
CA ILE A 72 -5.89 -0.61 -12.73
C ILE A 72 -6.24 -0.02 -11.36
N VAL A 73 -6.36 -0.90 -10.39
CA VAL A 73 -6.26 -0.60 -8.96
C VAL A 73 -4.98 -1.23 -8.44
N LEU A 74 -4.13 -0.44 -7.83
CA LEU A 74 -2.85 -0.87 -7.28
C LEU A 74 -2.83 -0.70 -5.76
N ALA A 75 -2.70 -1.81 -5.03
CA ALA A 75 -2.38 -1.79 -3.61
C ALA A 75 -0.87 -1.79 -3.46
N THR A 76 -0.32 -0.82 -2.73
CA THR A 76 1.12 -0.66 -2.57
C THR A 76 1.63 -1.22 -1.25
N GLY A 77 2.90 -1.54 -1.19
CA GLY A 77 3.60 -1.82 0.08
C GLY A 77 3.67 -0.57 0.96
N GLY A 78 3.72 -0.75 2.27
CA GLY A 78 3.69 0.38 3.22
C GLY A 78 4.84 1.36 3.08
N GLY A 79 5.99 0.93 2.57
CA GLY A 79 7.17 1.78 2.35
C GLY A 79 7.28 2.37 0.95
N ILE A 80 6.28 2.21 0.10
CA ILE A 80 6.31 2.75 -1.27
C ILE A 80 6.56 4.26 -1.32
N VAL A 81 6.12 4.97 -0.30
CA VAL A 81 6.19 6.44 -0.23
C VAL A 81 7.56 6.97 0.23
N ILE A 82 8.49 6.13 0.62
CA ILE A 82 9.80 6.56 1.11
C ILE A 82 10.61 7.25 0.01
N GLU A 83 10.65 6.68 -1.19
CA GLU A 83 11.41 7.23 -2.30
C GLU A 83 10.64 8.36 -3.00
N ASP A 84 11.31 9.49 -3.24
CA ASP A 84 10.74 10.64 -3.94
C ASP A 84 10.19 10.25 -5.30
N GLU A 85 10.96 9.45 -6.05
CA GLU A 85 10.57 8.96 -7.37
C GLU A 85 9.24 8.19 -7.34
N ASN A 86 9.03 7.37 -6.32
CA ASN A 86 7.78 6.63 -6.18
C ASN A 86 6.59 7.56 -5.95
N ARG A 87 6.75 8.59 -5.12
CA ARG A 87 5.69 9.57 -4.88
C ARG A 87 5.34 10.35 -6.15
N GLU A 88 6.35 10.76 -6.92
CA GLU A 88 6.13 11.44 -8.21
C GLU A 88 5.40 10.55 -9.21
N LEU A 89 5.76 9.28 -9.31
CA LEU A 89 5.08 8.31 -10.17
C LEU A 89 3.62 8.14 -9.78
N LEU A 90 3.34 7.94 -8.50
CA LEU A 90 1.97 7.77 -8.00
C LEU A 90 1.13 9.04 -8.26
N ALA A 91 1.64 10.21 -7.89
CA ALA A 91 0.92 11.47 -8.03
C ALA A 91 0.62 11.82 -9.49
N SER A 92 1.52 11.47 -10.42
CA SER A 92 1.39 11.82 -11.84
C SER A 92 0.60 10.81 -12.67
N ARG A 93 0.39 9.58 -12.21
CA ARG A 93 -0.16 8.50 -13.02
C ARG A 93 -1.55 8.03 -12.63
N GLY A 94 -2.10 8.51 -11.54
CA GLY A 94 -3.43 8.09 -11.10
C GLY A 94 -3.95 8.89 -9.92
N THR A 95 -5.07 8.46 -9.38
CA THR A 95 -5.67 9.02 -8.17
C THR A 95 -5.21 8.21 -6.96
N VAL A 96 -4.66 8.89 -5.97
CA VAL A 96 -4.06 8.25 -4.78
C VAL A 96 -4.99 8.37 -3.57
N PHE A 97 -5.33 7.24 -2.98
CA PHE A 97 -6.11 7.13 -1.75
C PHE A 97 -5.21 6.66 -0.61
N TYR A 98 -5.17 7.43 0.46
CA TYR A 98 -4.50 7.03 1.69
C TYR A 98 -5.49 6.40 2.66
N LEU A 99 -5.29 5.14 3.03
CA LEU A 99 -6.07 4.47 4.06
C LEU A 99 -5.45 4.77 5.43
N HIS A 100 -6.00 5.77 6.11
CA HIS A 100 -5.59 6.12 7.47
C HIS A 100 -6.14 5.10 8.46
N THR A 101 -5.27 4.48 9.23
CA THR A 101 -5.62 3.44 10.20
C THR A 101 -4.99 3.78 11.56
N PRO A 102 -5.77 3.81 12.66
CA PRO A 102 -5.24 4.04 14.00
C PRO A 102 -4.15 3.03 14.35
N LEU A 103 -3.16 3.47 15.11
CA LEU A 103 -2.00 2.66 15.48
C LEU A 103 -2.39 1.38 16.21
N ASN A 104 -3.34 1.44 17.14
CA ASN A 104 -3.83 0.27 17.87
C ASN A 104 -4.44 -0.79 16.92
N THR A 105 -5.15 -0.35 15.90
CA THR A 105 -5.71 -1.24 14.87
C THR A 105 -4.60 -1.87 14.03
N GLN A 106 -3.56 -1.12 13.68
CA GLN A 106 -2.39 -1.66 12.97
C GLN A 106 -1.72 -2.75 13.80
N ILE A 107 -1.51 -2.50 15.09
CA ILE A 107 -0.90 -3.46 16.02
C ILE A 107 -1.73 -4.75 16.10
N GLU A 108 -3.03 -4.62 16.28
CA GLU A 108 -3.94 -5.76 16.37
C GLU A 108 -3.95 -6.62 15.11
N ARG A 109 -4.03 -5.99 13.94
CA ARG A 109 -4.07 -6.70 12.66
C ARG A 109 -2.74 -7.35 12.31
N THR A 110 -1.62 -6.69 12.55
CA THR A 110 -0.28 -7.21 12.23
C THR A 110 0.20 -8.26 13.22
N ALA A 111 -0.32 -8.31 14.43
CA ALA A 111 -0.01 -9.37 15.41
C ALA A 111 -0.36 -10.78 14.89
N LYS A 112 -1.28 -10.90 13.97
CA LYS A 112 -1.72 -12.15 13.34
C LYS A 112 -0.92 -12.51 12.08
N ASP A 113 -0.13 -11.59 11.55
CA ASP A 113 0.62 -11.74 10.31
C ASP A 113 2.10 -11.99 10.63
N LYS A 114 2.60 -13.17 10.23
CA LYS A 114 3.99 -13.58 10.46
C LYS A 114 4.93 -13.20 9.33
N ASP A 115 4.40 -12.72 8.19
CA ASP A 115 5.15 -12.40 6.97
C ASP A 115 5.49 -10.92 6.84
N ARG A 116 5.93 -10.29 7.95
CA ARG A 116 6.33 -8.87 8.00
C ARG A 116 7.81 -8.74 8.35
N PRO A 117 8.73 -8.63 7.36
CA PRO A 117 10.17 -8.59 7.61
C PRO A 117 10.60 -7.52 8.61
N LEU A 118 9.99 -6.33 8.57
CA LEU A 118 10.31 -5.23 9.46
C LEU A 118 9.87 -5.47 10.92
N LEU A 119 8.96 -6.42 11.17
CA LEU A 119 8.47 -6.76 12.50
C LEU A 119 9.17 -7.97 13.12
N LYS A 120 10.02 -8.68 12.36
CA LYS A 120 10.74 -9.85 12.85
C LYS A 120 11.71 -9.49 13.98
N ASN A 121 11.70 -10.30 15.05
CA ASN A 121 12.62 -10.19 16.17
C ASN A 121 12.61 -8.82 16.88
N LYS A 122 11.52 -8.04 16.76
CA LYS A 122 11.38 -6.71 17.35
C LYS A 122 10.04 -6.59 18.06
N ASN A 123 9.95 -5.62 18.98
CA ASN A 123 8.66 -5.19 19.52
C ASN A 123 7.83 -4.56 18.41
N ALA A 124 6.77 -5.25 18.00
CA ALA A 124 5.92 -4.81 16.88
C ALA A 124 5.29 -3.43 17.12
N SER A 125 4.87 -3.13 18.35
CA SER A 125 4.28 -1.83 18.69
C SER A 125 5.28 -0.69 18.50
N GLU A 126 6.51 -0.85 18.96
CA GLU A 126 7.57 0.14 18.81
C GLU A 126 7.92 0.36 17.34
N VAL A 127 8.06 -0.71 16.56
CA VAL A 127 8.33 -0.62 15.12
C VAL A 127 7.21 0.14 14.40
N LEU A 128 5.95 -0.16 14.68
CA LEU A 128 4.80 0.50 14.05
C LEU A 128 4.71 1.97 14.43
N ILE A 129 5.00 2.35 15.67
CA ILE A 129 5.07 3.76 16.11
C ILE A 129 6.13 4.50 15.30
N ASN A 130 7.33 3.95 15.19
CA ASN A 130 8.43 4.55 14.47
C ASN A 130 8.13 4.69 12.97
N LEU A 131 7.54 3.67 12.36
CA LEU A 131 7.12 3.72 10.96
C LEU A 131 6.05 4.78 10.72
N GLN A 132 5.06 4.89 11.60
CA GLN A 132 4.02 5.90 11.49
C GLN A 132 4.61 7.32 11.61
N ASN A 133 5.46 7.57 12.58
CA ASN A 133 6.12 8.86 12.76
C ASN A 133 6.96 9.26 11.54
N ALA A 134 7.60 8.30 10.89
CA ALA A 134 8.45 8.53 9.72
C ALA A 134 7.65 8.70 8.42
N ARG A 135 6.48 8.07 8.29
CA ARG A 135 5.79 7.91 7.00
C ARG A 135 4.45 8.64 6.88
N GLN A 136 3.79 8.98 7.99
CA GLN A 136 2.44 9.54 7.94
C GLN A 136 2.35 10.76 7.03
N PHE A 137 3.26 11.72 7.17
CA PHE A 137 3.26 12.92 6.34
C PHE A 137 3.53 12.63 4.85
N LEU A 138 4.25 11.54 4.55
CA LEU A 138 4.49 11.11 3.17
C LEU A 138 3.23 10.54 2.52
N TYR A 139 2.44 9.77 3.27
CA TYR A 139 1.13 9.32 2.79
C TYR A 139 0.19 10.49 2.54
N GLU A 140 0.17 11.46 3.45
CA GLU A 140 -0.68 12.66 3.34
C GLU A 140 -0.28 13.51 2.13
N GLU A 141 1.03 13.70 1.93
CA GLU A 141 1.58 14.51 0.83
C GLU A 141 1.20 13.95 -0.55
N VAL A 142 1.30 12.63 -0.74
CA VAL A 142 1.08 12.01 -2.05
C VAL A 142 -0.40 11.78 -2.37
N SER A 143 -1.28 11.78 -1.37
CA SER A 143 -2.67 11.39 -1.54
C SER A 143 -3.57 12.54 -2.04
N ASP A 144 -4.52 12.17 -2.90
CA ASP A 144 -5.62 13.04 -3.32
C ASP A 144 -6.77 12.97 -2.31
N TYR A 145 -6.98 11.81 -1.70
CA TYR A 145 -8.03 11.56 -0.71
C TYR A 145 -7.49 10.77 0.49
N ILE A 146 -7.96 11.12 1.67
CA ILE A 146 -7.66 10.40 2.90
C ILE A 146 -8.95 9.73 3.38
N ILE A 147 -8.92 8.40 3.51
CA ILE A 147 -10.05 7.60 3.98
C ILE A 147 -9.73 7.08 5.38
N ASP A 148 -10.53 7.47 6.36
CA ASP A 148 -10.43 6.92 7.70
C ASP A 148 -11.02 5.51 7.73
N THR A 149 -10.25 4.54 8.18
CA THR A 149 -10.67 3.14 8.25
C THR A 149 -11.20 2.73 9.62
N GLU A 150 -11.19 3.63 10.60
CA GLU A 150 -11.62 3.34 11.95
C GLU A 150 -13.10 2.89 11.98
N ASN A 151 -13.36 1.76 12.64
CA ASN A 151 -14.70 1.17 12.77
C ASN A 151 -15.43 0.91 11.44
N LYS A 152 -14.66 0.73 10.36
CA LYS A 152 -15.20 0.40 9.04
C LYS A 152 -14.68 -0.96 8.57
N SER A 153 -15.56 -1.72 7.91
CA SER A 153 -15.15 -2.93 7.18
C SER A 153 -14.42 -2.56 5.89
N GLY A 154 -13.68 -3.50 5.33
CA GLY A 154 -13.07 -3.31 4.00
C GLY A 154 -14.10 -2.98 2.93
N SER A 155 -15.29 -3.56 3.00
CA SER A 155 -16.41 -3.27 2.10
C SER A 155 -16.90 -1.82 2.23
N GLU A 156 -17.02 -1.31 3.44
CA GLU A 156 -17.43 0.07 3.68
C GLU A 156 -16.40 1.08 3.16
N VAL A 157 -15.11 0.82 3.40
CA VAL A 157 -14.01 1.65 2.88
C VAL A 157 -14.00 1.63 1.35
N ALA A 158 -14.15 0.45 0.75
CA ALA A 158 -14.20 0.30 -0.71
C ALA A 158 -15.38 1.07 -1.33
N LYS A 159 -16.55 1.02 -0.73
CA LYS A 159 -17.73 1.78 -1.19
C LYS A 159 -17.48 3.28 -1.16
N GLU A 160 -16.80 3.78 -0.14
CA GLU A 160 -16.45 5.20 -0.03
C GLU A 160 -15.53 5.62 -1.17
N ILE A 161 -14.49 4.82 -1.48
CA ILE A 161 -13.60 5.05 -2.62
C ILE A 161 -14.38 5.04 -3.94
N VAL A 162 -15.19 4.03 -4.17
CA VAL A 162 -16.00 3.91 -5.41
C VAL A 162 -16.91 5.12 -5.60
N LYS A 163 -17.54 5.60 -4.53
CA LYS A 163 -18.38 6.79 -4.55
C LYS A 163 -17.58 8.04 -4.96
N LEU A 164 -16.40 8.24 -4.38
CA LEU A 164 -15.53 9.37 -4.73
C LEU A 164 -15.09 9.31 -6.18
N VAL A 165 -14.69 8.14 -6.67
CA VAL A 165 -14.29 7.94 -8.06
C VAL A 165 -15.44 8.25 -9.03
N LYS A 166 -16.65 7.80 -8.75
CA LYS A 166 -17.83 8.04 -9.61
C LYS A 166 -18.31 9.50 -9.61
N ASN A 167 -18.10 10.22 -8.50
CA ASN A 167 -18.56 11.59 -8.36
C ASN A 167 -17.58 12.63 -8.90
N TYR A 168 -16.28 12.32 -8.86
CA TYR A 168 -15.21 13.29 -9.16
C TYR A 168 -14.18 12.78 -10.19
N GLY A 169 -14.39 11.57 -10.67
CA GLY A 169 -13.51 10.94 -11.67
C GLY A 169 -13.96 11.14 -13.12
#